data_1d9b1651fc3386cfc5095fcc245ef481
#
_entry.id   1d9b1651fc3386cfc5095fcc245ef481
#
_cell.length_a   1.000
_cell.length_b   1.000
_cell.length_c   1.000
_cell.angle_alpha   90.00
_cell.angle_beta   90.00
_cell.angle_gamma   90.00
#
_symmetry.space_group_name_H-M   'P 1'
#
loop_
_entity.id
_entity.type
_entity.pdbx_description
1 polymer ?
#
loop_
_entity_poly.entity_id
_entity_poly.type
_entity_poly.pdbx_seq_one_letter_code
_entity_poly.pdbx_strand_id
1 'polypeptide(L)'
;MAMTYRALSRLLSYPEPQLQTEAGLCVEIVRKEGLVPDRIVSALGKLAGHIEDSELYEAQAAYVELFDRTRSVSLHLYEHVHGESRERGPAMVGLVELYRAHGLEMEVSDLPDYLPVFLEFLSILPDAEAASLIGEAAHVLEAIAERLKKRQSSYRAV
;
A
#
# COMPACT_ATOMS: atom_id res chain seq x y z
N MET A 1 -9.41 14.95 1.63
CA MET A 1 -8.45 14.23 0.73
C MET A 1 -7.07 14.23 1.39
N ALA A 2 -6.67 13.12 1.94
CA ALA A 2 -5.42 13.04 2.68
C ALA A 2 -4.27 12.55 1.79
N MET A 3 -3.23 13.36 1.66
CA MET A 3 -2.02 13.01 0.89
C MET A 3 -1.22 11.89 1.54
N THR A 4 -1.44 11.63 2.83
CA THR A 4 -0.86 10.49 3.54
C THR A 4 -1.12 9.17 2.81
N TYR A 5 -2.36 8.91 2.37
CA TYR A 5 -2.68 7.69 1.62
C TYR A 5 -1.86 7.56 0.33
N ARG A 6 -1.67 8.67 -0.39
CA ARG A 6 -0.86 8.67 -1.61
C ARG A 6 0.62 8.44 -1.32
N ALA A 7 1.13 9.04 -0.26
CA ALA A 7 2.52 8.83 0.18
C ALA A 7 2.76 7.37 0.60
N LEU A 8 1.83 6.77 1.35
CA LEU A 8 1.89 5.37 1.74
C LEU A 8 1.80 4.43 0.52
N SER A 9 0.92 4.74 -0.44
CA SER A 9 0.84 4.03 -1.72
C SER A 9 2.19 3.98 -2.43
N ARG A 10 2.88 5.12 -2.52
CA ARG A 10 4.20 5.21 -3.15
C ARG A 10 5.25 4.38 -2.42
N LEU A 11 5.33 4.50 -1.09
CA LEU A 11 6.28 3.74 -0.28
C LEU A 11 6.08 2.23 -0.37
N LEU A 12 4.86 1.79 -0.61
CA LEU A 12 4.49 0.37 -0.71
C LEU A 12 4.56 -0.18 -2.14
N SER A 13 4.83 0.67 -3.13
CA SER A 13 4.95 0.28 -4.53
C SER A 13 6.29 -0.40 -4.83
N TYR A 14 6.32 -1.17 -5.92
CA TYR A 14 7.55 -1.75 -6.46
C TYR A 14 8.63 -0.68 -6.62
N PRO A 15 9.84 -0.90 -6.11
CA PRO A 15 10.90 0.10 -6.16
C PRO A 15 11.34 0.44 -7.58
N GLU A 16 11.27 1.71 -7.90
CA GLU A 16 11.76 2.30 -9.15
C GLU A 16 12.73 3.44 -8.82
N PRO A 17 13.58 3.89 -9.78
CA PRO A 17 14.52 4.99 -9.54
C PRO A 17 13.85 6.24 -8.97
N GLN A 18 12.65 6.57 -9.45
CA GLN A 18 11.90 7.72 -8.98
C GLN A 18 11.52 7.57 -7.50
N LEU A 19 11.08 6.38 -7.07
CA LEU A 19 10.75 6.14 -5.67
C LEU A 19 11.97 6.31 -4.77
N GLN A 20 13.15 5.87 -5.21
CA GLN A 20 14.39 6.06 -4.44
C GLN A 20 14.68 7.54 -4.16
N THR A 21 14.36 8.43 -5.09
CA THR A 21 14.55 9.88 -4.91
C THR A 21 13.41 10.54 -4.12
N GLU A 22 12.21 9.98 -4.11
CA GLU A 22 11.01 10.56 -3.53
C GLU A 22 10.62 9.98 -2.15
N ALA A 23 11.25 8.88 -1.72
CA ALA A 23 10.83 8.18 -0.50
C ALA A 23 10.87 9.08 0.74
N GLY A 24 11.90 9.88 0.92
CA GLY A 24 12.00 10.85 2.01
C GLY A 24 10.91 11.92 1.96
N LEU A 25 10.56 12.40 0.77
CA LEU A 25 9.45 13.35 0.58
C LEU A 25 8.11 12.75 0.99
N CYS A 26 7.87 11.48 0.69
CA CYS A 26 6.66 10.78 1.14
C CYS A 26 6.53 10.80 2.67
N VAL A 27 7.62 10.55 3.39
CA VAL A 27 7.63 10.61 4.86
C VAL A 27 7.33 12.02 5.38
N GLU A 28 7.89 13.05 4.74
CA GLU A 28 7.61 14.44 5.11
C GLU A 28 6.14 14.83 4.91
N ILE A 29 5.50 14.34 3.86
CA ILE A 29 4.05 14.54 3.63
C ILE A 29 3.25 13.93 4.78
N VAL A 30 3.54 12.68 5.15
CA VAL A 30 2.87 11.98 6.25
C VAL A 30 3.06 12.74 7.57
N ARG A 31 4.30 13.21 7.84
CA ARG A 31 4.62 13.99 9.04
C ARG A 31 3.80 15.28 9.11
N LYS A 32 3.71 16.01 8.01
CA LYS A 32 3.02 17.32 7.97
C LYS A 32 1.51 17.18 8.15
N GLU A 33 0.89 16.14 7.62
CA GLU A 33 -0.54 15.91 7.79
C GLU A 33 -0.90 15.47 9.22
N GLY A 34 0.01 14.81 9.92
CA GLY A 34 -0.17 14.43 11.33
C GLY A 34 -1.28 13.41 11.58
N LEU A 35 -1.62 12.60 10.58
CA LEU A 35 -2.67 11.57 10.69
C LEU A 35 -2.20 10.30 11.40
N VAL A 36 -0.89 10.12 11.53
CA VAL A 36 -0.30 8.94 12.16
C VAL A 36 0.65 9.36 13.29
N PRO A 37 0.82 8.53 14.33
CA PRO A 37 1.71 8.84 15.45
C PRO A 37 3.18 8.98 15.03
N ASP A 38 3.95 9.79 15.73
CA ASP A 38 5.39 10.03 15.47
C ASP A 38 6.22 8.75 15.41
N ARG A 39 5.87 7.74 16.21
CA ARG A 39 6.53 6.44 16.16
C ARG A 39 6.40 5.76 14.80
N ILE A 40 5.25 5.94 14.13
CA ILE A 40 5.02 5.40 12.78
C ILE A 40 5.78 6.24 11.76
N VAL A 41 5.76 7.56 11.88
CA VAL A 41 6.58 8.45 11.02
C VAL A 41 8.06 8.08 11.10
N SER A 42 8.57 7.80 12.30
CA SER A 42 9.96 7.34 12.49
C SER A 42 10.23 5.99 11.81
N ALA A 43 9.30 5.05 11.90
CA ALA A 43 9.40 3.75 11.23
C ALA A 43 9.34 3.88 9.70
N LEU A 44 8.48 4.76 9.18
CA LEU A 44 8.44 5.10 7.75
C LEU A 44 9.75 5.75 7.29
N GLY A 45 10.37 6.58 8.12
CA GLY A 45 11.69 7.15 7.84
C GLY A 45 12.78 6.09 7.66
N LYS A 46 12.75 5.02 8.46
CA LYS A 46 13.66 3.88 8.31
C LYS A 46 13.41 3.11 7.01
N LEU A 47 12.15 2.89 6.65
CA LEU A 47 11.79 2.28 5.38
C LEU A 47 12.28 3.13 4.20
N ALA A 48 12.01 4.44 4.22
CA ALA A 48 12.46 5.36 3.18
C ALA A 48 13.98 5.35 3.02
N GLY A 49 14.73 5.43 4.12
CA GLY A 49 16.19 5.33 4.10
C GLY A 49 16.68 4.01 3.51
N HIS A 50 16.03 2.91 3.84
CA HIS A 50 16.36 1.61 3.25
C HIS A 50 16.13 1.57 1.73
N ILE A 51 15.02 2.16 1.25
CA ILE A 51 14.71 2.26 -0.19
C ILE A 51 15.74 3.15 -0.90
N GLU A 52 16.09 4.30 -0.31
CA GLU A 52 17.04 5.25 -0.89
C GLU A 52 18.47 4.70 -0.98
N ASP A 53 18.92 3.99 0.04
CA ASP A 53 20.30 3.53 0.18
C ASP A 53 20.55 2.16 -0.48
N SER A 54 19.53 1.41 -0.81
CA SER A 54 19.67 0.08 -1.42
C SER A 54 20.07 0.18 -2.90
N GLU A 55 20.85 -0.78 -3.36
CA GLU A 55 21.00 -0.97 -4.80
C GLU A 55 19.66 -1.35 -5.42
N LEU A 56 19.30 -0.73 -6.55
CA LEU A 56 17.95 -0.83 -7.11
C LEU A 56 17.51 -2.27 -7.39
N TYR A 57 18.37 -3.08 -8.03
CA TYR A 57 18.02 -4.47 -8.32
C TYR A 57 17.85 -5.32 -7.07
N GLU A 58 18.63 -5.06 -6.04
CA GLU A 58 18.50 -5.75 -4.75
C GLU A 58 17.18 -5.37 -4.06
N ALA A 59 16.81 -4.10 -4.08
CA ALA A 59 15.53 -3.61 -3.56
C ALA A 59 14.34 -4.23 -4.30
N GLN A 60 14.41 -4.28 -5.62
CA GLN A 60 13.37 -4.87 -6.48
C GLN A 60 13.25 -6.38 -6.25
N ALA A 61 14.36 -7.10 -6.20
CA ALA A 61 14.36 -8.54 -5.93
C ALA A 61 13.80 -8.86 -4.54
N ALA A 62 14.15 -8.09 -3.52
CA ALA A 62 13.64 -8.24 -2.17
C ALA A 62 12.13 -7.97 -2.10
N TYR A 63 11.64 -6.97 -2.82
CA TYR A 63 10.20 -6.66 -2.92
C TYR A 63 9.41 -7.82 -3.54
N VAL A 64 9.87 -8.34 -4.66
CA VAL A 64 9.25 -9.49 -5.36
C VAL A 64 9.24 -10.74 -4.46
N GLU A 65 10.37 -11.05 -3.82
CA GLU A 65 10.47 -12.19 -2.91
C GLU A 65 9.51 -12.07 -1.72
N LEU A 66 9.38 -10.86 -1.16
CA LEU A 66 8.51 -10.60 -0.03
C LEU A 66 7.02 -10.63 -0.40
N PHE A 67 6.61 -9.90 -1.42
CA PHE A 67 5.20 -9.66 -1.72
C PHE A 67 4.61 -10.54 -2.81
N ASP A 68 5.40 -10.89 -3.83
CA ASP A 68 4.88 -11.67 -4.95
C ASP A 68 5.06 -13.18 -4.74
N ARG A 69 6.13 -13.59 -4.05
CA ARG A 69 6.43 -15.01 -3.80
C ARG A 69 5.95 -15.52 -2.47
N THR A 70 5.55 -14.64 -1.56
CA THR A 70 5.06 -15.00 -0.23
C THR A 70 3.59 -14.65 -0.09
N ARG A 71 2.71 -15.61 -0.36
CA ARG A 71 1.25 -15.43 -0.39
C ARG A 71 0.68 -14.83 0.90
N SER A 72 1.24 -15.19 2.04
CA SER A 72 0.76 -14.74 3.35
C SER A 72 0.91 -13.24 3.59
N VAL A 73 1.76 -12.56 2.83
CA VAL A 73 1.96 -11.10 2.88
C VAL A 73 1.64 -10.43 1.55
N SER A 74 0.91 -11.12 0.66
CA SER A 74 0.45 -10.54 -0.60
C SER A 74 -0.23 -9.19 -0.39
N LEU A 75 0.08 -8.22 -1.24
CA LEU A 75 -0.58 -6.91 -1.26
C LEU A 75 -1.87 -6.90 -2.07
N HIS A 76 -2.29 -8.03 -2.63
CA HIS A 76 -3.59 -8.21 -3.26
C HIS A 76 -4.62 -8.59 -2.19
N LEU A 77 -5.45 -7.61 -1.79
CA LEU A 77 -6.35 -7.75 -0.63
C LEU A 77 -7.35 -8.90 -0.78
N TYR A 78 -7.83 -9.14 -2.00
CA TYR A 78 -8.83 -10.19 -2.24
C TYR A 78 -8.24 -11.60 -2.23
N GLU A 79 -6.93 -11.77 -2.30
CA GLU A 79 -6.31 -13.07 -1.99
C GLU A 79 -6.55 -13.50 -0.54
N HIS A 80 -6.59 -12.53 0.39
CA HIS A 80 -6.86 -12.77 1.80
C HIS A 80 -8.36 -12.92 2.13
N VAL A 81 -9.22 -12.22 1.37
CA VAL A 81 -10.67 -12.19 1.62
C VAL A 81 -11.39 -13.33 0.90
N HIS A 82 -11.11 -13.52 -0.38
CA HIS A 82 -11.81 -14.46 -1.26
C HIS A 82 -10.98 -15.69 -1.63
N GLY A 83 -9.65 -15.61 -1.58
CA GLY A 83 -8.76 -16.69 -2.01
C GLY A 83 -9.06 -17.11 -3.44
N GLU A 84 -9.36 -18.39 -3.63
CA GLU A 84 -9.75 -18.97 -4.92
C GLU A 84 -11.28 -19.03 -5.14
N SER A 85 -12.06 -18.34 -4.29
CA SER A 85 -13.51 -18.30 -4.39
C SER A 85 -13.99 -17.69 -5.72
N ARG A 86 -15.11 -18.19 -6.23
CA ARG A 86 -15.79 -17.61 -7.40
C ARG A 86 -16.28 -16.19 -7.19
N GLU A 87 -16.40 -15.75 -5.95
CA GLU A 87 -16.80 -14.37 -5.59
C GLU A 87 -15.70 -13.34 -5.88
N ARG A 88 -14.45 -13.78 -6.04
CA ARG A 88 -13.31 -12.88 -6.29
C ARG A 88 -13.49 -12.07 -7.59
N GLY A 89 -13.89 -12.71 -8.70
CA GLY A 89 -14.12 -12.02 -9.98
C GLY A 89 -15.14 -10.91 -9.90
N PRO A 90 -16.38 -11.17 -9.43
CA PRO A 90 -17.39 -10.12 -9.23
C PRO A 90 -16.93 -9.01 -8.26
N ALA A 91 -16.21 -9.33 -7.20
CA ALA A 91 -15.66 -8.35 -6.27
C ALA A 91 -14.64 -7.43 -6.93
N MET A 92 -13.77 -7.97 -7.80
CA MET A 92 -12.83 -7.18 -8.60
C MET A 92 -13.55 -6.20 -9.53
N VAL A 93 -14.60 -6.66 -10.23
CA VAL A 93 -15.42 -5.80 -11.11
C VAL A 93 -16.07 -4.67 -10.32
N GLY A 94 -16.64 -4.98 -9.16
CA GLY A 94 -17.24 -3.98 -8.27
C GLY A 94 -16.25 -2.91 -7.83
N LEU A 95 -15.01 -3.30 -7.53
CA LEU A 95 -13.96 -2.38 -7.12
C LEU A 95 -13.53 -1.47 -8.29
N VAL A 96 -13.38 -1.99 -9.50
CA VAL A 96 -13.10 -1.20 -10.71
C VAL A 96 -14.20 -0.16 -10.96
N GLU A 97 -15.46 -0.57 -10.83
CA GLU A 97 -16.61 0.33 -11.00
C GLU A 97 -16.63 1.44 -9.94
N LEU A 98 -16.31 1.10 -8.69
CA LEU A 98 -16.19 2.08 -7.61
C LEU A 98 -15.09 3.12 -7.92
N TYR A 99 -13.92 2.69 -8.35
CA TYR A 99 -12.82 3.58 -8.71
C TYR A 99 -13.21 4.51 -9.86
N ARG A 100 -13.81 3.96 -10.91
CA ARG A 100 -14.26 4.73 -12.08
C ARG A 100 -15.33 5.76 -11.71
N ALA A 101 -16.26 5.40 -10.84
CA ALA A 101 -17.31 6.31 -10.38
C ALA A 101 -16.74 7.54 -9.64
N HIS A 102 -15.55 7.43 -9.06
CA HIS A 102 -14.83 8.52 -8.39
C HIS A 102 -13.73 9.16 -9.24
N GLY A 103 -13.67 8.83 -10.54
CA GLY A 103 -12.71 9.43 -11.47
C GLY A 103 -11.31 8.84 -11.47
N LEU A 104 -11.10 7.70 -10.81
CA LEU A 104 -9.83 6.97 -10.89
C LEU A 104 -9.87 6.00 -12.07
N GLU A 105 -9.04 6.25 -13.08
CA GLU A 105 -8.77 5.30 -14.16
C GLU A 105 -7.56 4.46 -13.82
N MET A 106 -7.72 3.14 -13.93
CA MET A 106 -6.64 2.20 -13.64
C MET A 106 -5.78 1.94 -14.87
N GLU A 107 -4.49 1.74 -14.64
CA GLU A 107 -3.59 1.15 -15.63
C GLU A 107 -4.05 -0.28 -15.97
N VAL A 108 -3.92 -0.67 -17.23
CA VAL A 108 -4.36 -2.01 -17.70
C VAL A 108 -3.61 -3.15 -16.99
N SER A 109 -2.39 -2.89 -16.55
CA SER A 109 -1.53 -3.85 -15.85
C SER A 109 -1.83 -4.03 -14.37
N ASP A 110 -2.60 -3.12 -13.76
CA ASP A 110 -2.86 -3.14 -12.31
C ASP A 110 -4.13 -3.95 -11.99
N LEU A 111 -4.09 -4.67 -10.88
CA LEU A 111 -5.27 -5.27 -10.29
C LEU A 111 -5.91 -4.31 -9.29
N PRO A 112 -7.25 -4.18 -9.26
CA PRO A 112 -7.93 -3.19 -8.43
C PRO A 112 -7.75 -3.42 -6.93
N ASP A 113 -7.51 -4.64 -6.49
CA ASP A 113 -7.29 -5.00 -5.09
C ASP A 113 -5.81 -4.88 -4.64
N TYR A 114 -4.91 -4.46 -5.53
CA TYR A 114 -3.53 -4.17 -5.17
C TYR A 114 -3.49 -3.00 -4.19
N LEU A 115 -2.95 -3.22 -3.00
CA LEU A 115 -3.01 -2.24 -1.90
C LEU A 115 -2.50 -0.84 -2.27
N PRO A 116 -1.38 -0.67 -3.00
CA PRO A 116 -0.99 0.66 -3.47
C PRO A 116 -2.05 1.38 -4.31
N VAL A 117 -2.76 0.68 -5.18
CA VAL A 117 -3.88 1.24 -5.97
C VAL A 117 -5.04 1.65 -5.08
N PHE A 118 -5.40 0.80 -4.12
CA PHE A 118 -6.44 1.11 -3.16
C PHE A 118 -6.10 2.35 -2.30
N LEU A 119 -4.86 2.46 -1.83
CA LEU A 119 -4.41 3.65 -1.09
C LEU A 119 -4.42 4.90 -1.95
N GLU A 120 -4.04 4.82 -3.21
CA GLU A 120 -4.15 5.95 -4.15
C GLU A 120 -5.60 6.39 -4.32
N PHE A 121 -6.52 5.43 -4.46
CA PHE A 121 -7.95 5.71 -4.48
C PHE A 121 -8.42 6.44 -3.21
N LEU A 122 -8.02 5.98 -2.03
CA LEU A 122 -8.38 6.65 -0.77
C LEU A 122 -7.91 8.11 -0.73
N SER A 123 -6.79 8.43 -1.39
CA SER A 123 -6.23 9.79 -1.40
C SER A 123 -7.10 10.82 -2.14
N ILE A 124 -8.00 10.38 -3.02
CA ILE A 124 -8.89 11.26 -3.76
C ILE A 124 -10.29 11.39 -3.14
N LEU A 125 -10.56 10.62 -2.09
CA LEU A 125 -11.86 10.63 -1.40
C LEU A 125 -11.91 11.69 -0.29
N PRO A 126 -13.13 12.12 0.11
CA PRO A 126 -13.34 12.81 1.37
C PRO A 126 -12.81 11.98 2.55
N ASP A 127 -12.23 12.64 3.54
CA ASP A 127 -11.52 11.97 4.64
C ASP A 127 -12.40 10.97 5.42
N ALA A 128 -13.68 11.28 5.62
CA ALA A 128 -14.62 10.38 6.29
C ALA A 128 -14.90 9.11 5.48
N GLU A 129 -15.01 9.22 4.17
CA GLU A 129 -15.24 8.09 3.26
C GLU A 129 -13.99 7.21 3.17
N ALA A 130 -12.82 7.82 3.03
CA ALA A 130 -11.54 7.11 3.05
C ALA A 130 -11.33 6.35 4.36
N ALA A 131 -11.63 6.98 5.51
CA ALA A 131 -11.54 6.34 6.82
C ALA A 131 -12.49 5.16 6.97
N SER A 132 -13.71 5.26 6.42
CA SER A 132 -14.67 4.15 6.43
C SER A 132 -14.16 2.96 5.62
N LEU A 133 -13.69 3.20 4.40
CA LEU A 133 -13.22 2.14 3.50
C LEU A 133 -11.94 1.46 4.02
N ILE A 134 -10.98 2.21 4.54
CA ILE A 134 -9.79 1.59 5.12
C ILE A 134 -10.13 0.81 6.39
N GLY A 135 -11.12 1.28 7.16
CA GLY A 135 -11.64 0.57 8.32
C GLY A 135 -12.23 -0.80 7.97
N GLU A 136 -12.89 -0.92 6.83
CA GLU A 136 -13.40 -2.22 6.34
C GLU A 136 -12.27 -3.20 6.00
N ALA A 137 -11.12 -2.70 5.54
CA ALA A 137 -9.94 -3.50 5.23
C ALA A 137 -9.02 -3.76 6.44
N ALA A 138 -9.30 -3.15 7.60
CA ALA A 138 -8.40 -3.13 8.76
C ALA A 138 -7.96 -4.53 9.20
N HIS A 139 -8.86 -5.51 9.25
CA HIS A 139 -8.53 -6.88 9.66
C HIS A 139 -7.54 -7.57 8.73
N VAL A 140 -7.60 -7.31 7.42
CA VAL A 140 -6.64 -7.82 6.44
C VAL A 140 -5.29 -7.13 6.59
N LEU A 141 -5.31 -5.80 6.74
CA LEU A 141 -4.10 -4.99 6.90
C LEU A 141 -3.35 -5.35 8.19
N GLU A 142 -4.06 -5.54 9.30
CA GLU A 142 -3.49 -5.98 10.57
C GLU A 142 -2.83 -7.36 10.45
N ALA A 143 -3.47 -8.30 9.76
CA ALA A 143 -2.90 -9.63 9.52
C ALA A 143 -1.62 -9.57 8.70
N ILE A 144 -1.58 -8.76 7.64
CA ILE A 144 -0.39 -8.55 6.81
C ILE A 144 0.72 -7.90 7.66
N ALA A 145 0.40 -6.85 8.42
CA ALA A 145 1.35 -6.15 9.28
C ALA A 145 2.00 -7.07 10.33
N GLU A 146 1.23 -7.93 10.98
CA GLU A 146 1.75 -8.93 11.94
C GLU A 146 2.70 -9.93 11.28
N ARG A 147 2.39 -10.38 10.07
CA ARG A 147 3.24 -11.28 9.29
C ARG A 147 4.54 -10.59 8.83
N LEU A 148 4.46 -9.33 8.41
CA LEU A 148 5.63 -8.52 8.09
C LEU A 148 6.52 -8.28 9.32
N LYS A 149 5.92 -8.04 10.49
CA LYS A 149 6.63 -7.90 11.76
C LYS A 149 7.41 -9.16 12.13
N LYS A 150 6.81 -10.34 11.98
CA LYS A 150 7.48 -11.63 12.21
C LYS A 150 8.68 -11.85 11.28
N ARG A 151 8.62 -11.28 10.08
CA ARG A 151 9.71 -11.29 9.10
C ARG A 151 10.74 -10.18 9.32
N GLN A 152 10.54 -9.32 10.31
CA GLN A 152 11.37 -8.15 10.58
C GLN A 152 11.47 -7.20 9.37
N SER A 153 10.41 -7.13 8.57
CA SER A 153 10.35 -6.25 7.41
C SER A 153 10.02 -4.80 7.81
N SER A 154 10.76 -3.84 7.27
CA SER A 154 10.48 -2.42 7.46
C SER A 154 9.17 -1.96 6.78
N TYR A 155 8.66 -2.72 5.82
CA TYR A 155 7.36 -2.44 5.17
C TYR A 155 6.17 -2.50 6.12
N ARG A 156 6.31 -3.11 7.28
CA ARG A 156 5.27 -3.10 8.32
C ARG A 156 4.87 -1.70 8.81
N ALA A 157 5.69 -0.69 8.51
CA ALA A 157 5.45 0.69 8.90
C ALA A 157 4.35 1.37 8.08
N VAL A 158 4.09 0.89 6.85
CA VAL A 158 3.03 1.38 5.99
C VAL A 158 1.68 0.86 6.45
#